data_53a0294a08e189728972f937efdc9c54
#
_entry.id   53a0294a08e189728972f937efdc9c54
#
_cell.length_a   1.000
_cell.length_b   1.000
_cell.length_c   1.000
_cell.angle_alpha   90.00
_cell.angle_beta   90.00
_cell.angle_gamma   90.00
#
_symmetry.space_group_name_H-M   'P 1'
#
loop_
_entity.id
_entity.type
_entity.pdbx_description
1 polymer ?
#
loop_
_entity_poly.entity_id
_entity_poly.type
_entity_poly.pdbx_seq_one_letter_code
_entity_poly.pdbx_strand_id
1 'polypeptide(L)'
;MIIDVHGHLVPSDLLAAIRKEHGRFPSLRLIEDGASLAIAFAGGKPSRPIMKGLSDVAARLAWMDKQGIDRHVVGGWPDWFGYELPAAEGEAWCRLFNDAQLAAAKSERRLMPLASVPLQDGARAAAVLKSAVAAGFPGAMISTLPRGIGSVLDAADLDPFWTAADETGAVIHIHPSYDAGDTRVNDYGLANAVGRISDAIVAVARLLASGHVTRYRKAKIFVPMGAAGLPFLLGRLKRNHTITPKIADPAEALALLYTDSILHDPRALRFIVEVIGADRVMMGSDMPFPIGDEEPAKIIAAAGLKPDAVASITGGLAQKLFRVG
;
A
#
# COMPACT_ATOMS: atom_id res chain seq x y z
N MET A 1 16.32 5.88 14.77
CA MET A 1 15.80 6.29 13.44
C MET A 1 14.28 6.12 13.48
N ILE A 2 13.54 7.17 13.14
CA ILE A 2 12.08 7.17 13.06
C ILE A 2 11.69 7.01 11.59
N ILE A 3 10.83 6.04 11.28
CA ILE A 3 10.47 5.70 9.91
C ILE A 3 8.95 5.65 9.79
N ASP A 4 8.41 6.46 8.88
CA ASP A 4 7.04 6.38 8.44
C ASP A 4 6.95 5.41 7.25
N VAL A 5 6.11 4.36 7.36
CA VAL A 5 6.05 3.31 6.34
C VAL A 5 4.90 3.45 5.35
N HIS A 6 4.08 4.51 5.48
CA HIS A 6 2.89 4.66 4.65
C HIS A 6 2.70 6.10 4.19
N GLY A 7 3.10 6.37 2.98
CA GLY A 7 2.83 7.62 2.29
C GLY A 7 2.73 7.43 0.78
N HIS A 8 2.31 8.50 0.10
CA HIS A 8 2.10 8.49 -1.34
C HIS A 8 2.89 9.60 -2.03
N LEU A 9 3.50 9.28 -3.18
CA LEU A 9 4.29 10.22 -3.97
C LEU A 9 4.00 10.03 -5.45
N VAL A 10 3.72 11.14 -6.13
CA VAL A 10 3.72 11.26 -7.58
C VAL A 10 4.83 12.24 -7.95
N PRO A 11 6.01 11.77 -8.35
CA PRO A 11 7.15 12.65 -8.63
C PRO A 11 6.82 13.68 -9.72
N SER A 12 7.34 14.91 -9.58
CA SER A 12 7.19 15.96 -10.58
C SER A 12 7.72 15.55 -11.96
N ASP A 13 8.81 14.77 -11.99
CA ASP A 13 9.41 14.26 -13.22
C ASP A 13 8.46 13.28 -13.94
N LEU A 14 7.66 12.51 -13.21
CA LEU A 14 6.61 11.71 -13.81
C LEU A 14 5.57 12.57 -14.53
N LEU A 15 5.16 13.69 -13.92
CA LEU A 15 4.18 14.62 -14.55
C LEU A 15 4.74 15.19 -15.86
N ALA A 16 6.01 15.53 -15.88
CA ALA A 16 6.69 15.98 -17.10
C ALA A 16 6.80 14.88 -18.15
N ALA A 17 7.16 13.65 -17.73
CA ALA A 17 7.26 12.49 -18.60
C ALA A 17 5.92 12.11 -19.23
N ILE A 18 4.83 12.12 -18.45
CA ILE A 18 3.47 11.85 -18.95
C ILE A 18 3.10 12.83 -20.07
N ARG A 19 3.33 14.14 -19.88
CA ARG A 19 3.03 15.15 -20.91
C ARG A 19 3.83 14.92 -22.20
N LYS A 20 5.09 14.53 -22.06
CA LYS A 20 5.99 14.28 -23.20
C LYS A 20 5.68 12.95 -23.89
N GLU A 21 5.34 11.92 -23.13
CA GLU A 21 5.30 10.54 -23.62
C GLU A 21 3.87 9.96 -23.69
N HIS A 22 2.82 10.77 -23.44
CA HIS A 22 1.45 10.25 -23.40
C HIS A 22 1.03 9.53 -24.70
N GLY A 23 1.59 9.91 -25.86
CA GLY A 23 1.37 9.21 -27.13
C GLY A 23 1.82 7.74 -27.15
N ARG A 24 2.66 7.31 -26.20
CA ARG A 24 3.00 5.88 -26.00
C ARG A 24 1.89 5.09 -25.30
N PHE A 25 0.91 5.78 -24.74
CA PHE A 25 -0.19 5.21 -23.96
C PHE A 25 -1.52 5.56 -24.63
N PRO A 26 -1.91 4.89 -25.74
CA PRO A 26 -3.14 5.20 -26.48
C PRO A 26 -4.42 4.99 -25.63
N SER A 27 -4.33 4.17 -24.59
CA SER A 27 -5.44 3.95 -23.64
C SER A 27 -5.41 4.93 -22.44
N LEU A 28 -4.50 5.91 -22.43
CA LEU A 28 -4.39 6.92 -21.38
C LEU A 28 -4.81 8.29 -21.94
N ARG A 29 -5.69 8.99 -21.24
CA ARG A 29 -6.09 10.35 -21.58
C ARG A 29 -5.71 11.31 -20.45
N LEU A 30 -4.91 12.32 -20.78
CA LEU A 30 -4.63 13.44 -19.89
C LEU A 30 -5.81 14.41 -19.90
N ILE A 31 -6.14 14.94 -18.72
CA ILE A 31 -7.19 15.92 -18.51
C ILE A 31 -6.56 17.05 -17.71
N GLU A 32 -6.36 18.19 -18.39
CA GLU A 32 -5.75 19.37 -17.80
C GLU A 32 -6.77 20.51 -17.81
N ASP A 33 -6.97 21.12 -16.63
CA ASP A 33 -7.80 22.31 -16.46
C ASP A 33 -7.03 23.31 -15.56
N GLY A 34 -6.43 24.29 -16.19
CA GLY A 34 -5.52 25.22 -15.53
C GLY A 34 -4.34 24.49 -14.86
N ALA A 35 -4.22 24.58 -13.56
CA ALA A 35 -3.19 23.88 -12.79
C ALA A 35 -3.60 22.45 -12.37
N SER A 36 -4.82 22.03 -12.66
CA SER A 36 -5.37 20.72 -12.29
C SER A 36 -4.99 19.70 -13.35
N LEU A 37 -4.51 18.52 -12.91
CA LEU A 37 -4.20 17.38 -13.76
C LEU A 37 -4.91 16.14 -13.23
N ALA A 38 -5.61 15.43 -14.11
CA ALA A 38 -6.20 14.12 -13.87
C ALA A 38 -5.88 13.18 -15.04
N ILE A 39 -6.04 11.88 -14.82
CA ILE A 39 -5.83 10.86 -15.85
C ILE A 39 -7.08 9.98 -15.92
N ALA A 40 -7.46 9.61 -17.13
CA ALA A 40 -8.42 8.55 -17.38
C ALA A 40 -7.74 7.39 -18.10
N PHE A 41 -7.91 6.18 -17.60
CA PHE A 41 -7.38 4.96 -18.18
C PHE A 41 -8.47 4.21 -18.94
N ALA A 42 -8.13 3.67 -20.12
CA ALA A 42 -8.95 2.78 -20.94
C ALA A 42 -10.42 3.25 -21.13
N GLY A 43 -10.62 4.55 -21.32
CA GLY A 43 -11.97 5.14 -21.49
C GLY A 43 -12.80 5.24 -20.20
N GLY A 44 -12.22 4.87 -19.06
CA GLY A 44 -12.86 4.97 -17.75
C GLY A 44 -13.08 6.41 -17.28
N LYS A 45 -13.64 6.55 -16.08
CA LYS A 45 -13.80 7.86 -15.42
C LYS A 45 -12.43 8.48 -15.13
N PRO A 46 -12.31 9.82 -15.19
CA PRO A 46 -11.11 10.49 -14.72
C PRO A 46 -10.80 10.17 -13.25
N SER A 47 -9.52 10.04 -12.93
CA SER A 47 -9.06 10.10 -11.54
C SER A 47 -9.50 11.42 -10.90
N ARG A 48 -9.44 11.50 -9.59
CA ARG A 48 -9.47 12.80 -8.92
C ARG A 48 -8.31 13.67 -9.46
N PRO A 49 -8.43 15.00 -9.46
CA PRO A 49 -7.30 15.86 -9.73
C PRO A 49 -6.14 15.60 -8.75
N ILE A 50 -4.90 15.61 -9.27
CA ILE A 50 -3.74 15.41 -8.43
C ILE A 50 -3.64 16.50 -7.36
N MET A 51 -3.46 16.09 -6.11
CA MET A 51 -3.23 17.01 -5.00
C MET A 51 -1.77 17.48 -5.00
N LYS A 52 -1.55 18.76 -4.75
CA LYS A 52 -0.20 19.34 -4.66
C LYS A 52 0.71 18.56 -3.71
N GLY A 53 0.22 18.15 -2.55
CA GLY A 53 0.99 17.39 -1.56
C GLY A 53 1.56 16.05 -2.05
N LEU A 54 0.99 15.48 -3.13
CA LEU A 54 1.51 14.26 -3.74
C LEU A 54 2.85 14.47 -4.45
N SER A 55 3.13 15.68 -4.96
CA SER A 55 4.35 15.98 -5.71
C SER A 55 5.26 17.03 -5.06
N ASP A 56 4.82 17.68 -3.99
CA ASP A 56 5.59 18.70 -3.27
C ASP A 56 6.56 18.05 -2.27
N VAL A 57 7.75 17.67 -2.76
CA VAL A 57 8.79 17.06 -1.93
C VAL A 57 9.28 18.02 -0.86
N ALA A 58 9.40 19.34 -1.14
CA ALA A 58 9.86 20.31 -0.17
C ALA A 58 8.91 20.43 1.03
N ALA A 59 7.59 20.52 0.77
CA ALA A 59 6.59 20.55 1.84
C ALA A 59 6.59 19.23 2.65
N ARG A 60 6.79 18.08 1.99
CA ARG A 60 6.94 16.78 2.66
C ARG A 60 8.14 16.75 3.60
N LEU A 61 9.31 17.21 3.15
CA LEU A 61 10.51 17.25 3.99
C LEU A 61 10.34 18.18 5.20
N ALA A 62 9.74 19.35 5.01
CA ALA A 62 9.43 20.25 6.11
C ALA A 62 8.47 19.62 7.14
N TRP A 63 7.47 18.84 6.67
CA TRP A 63 6.61 18.07 7.56
C TRP A 63 7.37 16.95 8.28
N MET A 64 8.23 16.20 7.58
CA MET A 64 9.08 15.18 8.19
C MET A 64 9.99 15.77 9.28
N ASP A 65 10.60 16.93 9.01
CA ASP A 65 11.45 17.62 10.00
C ASP A 65 10.64 18.01 11.25
N LYS A 66 9.44 18.56 11.05
CA LYS A 66 8.53 18.90 12.15
C LYS A 66 8.13 17.68 12.99
N GLN A 67 7.96 16.51 12.36
CA GLN A 67 7.56 15.27 13.04
C GLN A 67 8.76 14.44 13.53
N GLY A 68 9.99 14.84 13.25
CA GLY A 68 11.20 14.09 13.57
C GLY A 68 11.33 12.77 12.79
N ILE A 69 10.75 12.69 11.59
CA ILE A 69 10.78 11.50 10.74
C ILE A 69 12.07 11.49 9.91
N ASP A 70 12.90 10.47 10.08
CA ASP A 70 14.17 10.33 9.35
C ASP A 70 14.00 9.78 7.95
N ARG A 71 13.05 8.84 7.75
CA ARG A 71 12.77 8.15 6.48
C ARG A 71 11.28 8.03 6.26
N HIS A 72 10.86 8.08 4.99
CA HIS A 72 9.47 7.92 4.60
C HIS A 72 9.35 6.93 3.45
N VAL A 73 8.64 5.83 3.67
CA VAL A 73 8.28 4.87 2.62
C VAL A 73 7.10 5.45 1.84
N VAL A 74 7.26 5.57 0.53
CA VAL A 74 6.27 6.19 -0.35
C VAL A 74 5.89 5.27 -1.49
N GLY A 75 4.61 4.98 -1.64
CA GLY A 75 4.05 4.27 -2.78
C GLY A 75 3.51 5.23 -3.85
N GLY A 76 3.05 4.68 -4.96
CA GLY A 76 2.29 5.45 -5.94
C GLY A 76 0.93 5.87 -5.39
N TRP A 77 0.28 6.82 -6.06
CA TRP A 77 -1.09 7.19 -5.75
C TRP A 77 -2.05 6.11 -6.30
N PRO A 78 -2.94 5.52 -5.47
CA PRO A 78 -3.81 4.41 -5.89
C PRO A 78 -4.69 4.73 -7.12
N ASP A 79 -5.14 5.98 -7.26
CA ASP A 79 -5.91 6.40 -8.44
C ASP A 79 -5.11 6.28 -9.75
N TRP A 80 -3.79 6.10 -9.68
CA TRP A 80 -2.88 6.03 -10.83
C TRP A 80 -2.15 4.69 -10.95
N PHE A 81 -2.66 3.62 -10.35
CA PHE A 81 -2.07 2.28 -10.54
C PHE A 81 -2.18 1.77 -11.98
N GLY A 82 -3.20 2.22 -12.74
CA GLY A 82 -3.32 1.93 -14.17
C GLY A 82 -3.72 0.49 -14.48
N TYR A 83 -4.45 -0.18 -13.58
CA TYR A 83 -4.88 -1.57 -13.79
C TYR A 83 -5.97 -1.72 -14.85
N GLU A 84 -6.59 -0.62 -15.28
CA GLU A 84 -7.53 -0.56 -16.39
C GLU A 84 -6.84 -0.59 -17.76
N LEU A 85 -5.54 -0.30 -17.81
CA LEU A 85 -4.77 -0.32 -19.05
C LEU A 85 -4.62 -1.74 -19.60
N PRO A 86 -4.55 -1.91 -20.93
CA PRO A 86 -4.10 -3.17 -21.52
C PRO A 86 -2.76 -3.60 -20.91
N ALA A 87 -2.55 -4.90 -20.68
CA ALA A 87 -1.44 -5.41 -19.89
C ALA A 87 -0.05 -4.88 -20.32
N ALA A 88 0.19 -4.75 -21.62
CA ALA A 88 1.46 -4.22 -22.13
C ALA A 88 1.62 -2.71 -21.86
N GLU A 89 0.55 -1.92 -21.98
CA GLU A 89 0.57 -0.50 -21.59
C GLU A 89 0.72 -0.35 -20.08
N GLY A 90 0.02 -1.18 -19.29
CA GLY A 90 0.13 -1.20 -17.83
C GLY A 90 1.56 -1.49 -17.37
N GLU A 91 2.26 -2.43 -18.03
CA GLU A 91 3.67 -2.67 -17.76
C GLU A 91 4.54 -1.44 -18.08
N ALA A 92 4.36 -0.84 -19.25
CA ALA A 92 5.10 0.36 -19.63
C ALA A 92 4.81 1.54 -18.69
N TRP A 93 3.57 1.71 -18.26
CA TRP A 93 3.14 2.69 -17.28
C TRP A 93 3.83 2.49 -15.92
N CYS A 94 3.81 1.26 -15.38
CA CYS A 94 4.45 0.96 -14.10
C CYS A 94 5.97 1.20 -14.17
N ARG A 95 6.63 0.86 -15.29
CA ARG A 95 8.06 1.14 -15.46
C ARG A 95 8.35 2.63 -15.48
N LEU A 96 7.58 3.42 -16.22
CA LEU A 96 7.71 4.89 -16.24
C LEU A 96 7.54 5.48 -14.82
N PHE A 97 6.53 5.02 -14.09
CA PHE A 97 6.28 5.45 -12.71
C PHE A 97 7.45 5.09 -11.79
N ASN A 98 7.95 3.85 -11.88
CA ASN A 98 9.06 3.36 -11.06
C ASN A 98 10.36 4.12 -11.36
N ASP A 99 10.64 4.43 -12.62
CA ASP A 99 11.83 5.21 -13.01
C ASP A 99 11.80 6.61 -12.37
N ALA A 100 10.64 7.28 -12.39
CA ALA A 100 10.47 8.59 -11.76
C ALA A 100 10.58 8.51 -10.22
N GLN A 101 10.01 7.48 -9.59
CA GLN A 101 10.13 7.26 -8.14
C GLN A 101 11.58 6.99 -7.73
N LEU A 102 12.30 6.20 -8.51
CA LEU A 102 13.71 5.91 -8.24
C LEU A 102 14.59 7.16 -8.41
N ALA A 103 14.30 8.00 -9.41
CA ALA A 103 14.97 9.29 -9.59
C ALA A 103 14.72 10.21 -8.39
N ALA A 104 13.50 10.33 -7.91
CA ALA A 104 13.16 11.11 -6.72
C ALA A 104 13.91 10.61 -5.47
N ALA A 105 13.97 9.30 -5.24
CA ALA A 105 14.69 8.71 -4.13
C ALA A 105 16.23 8.87 -4.23
N LYS A 106 16.79 8.93 -5.43
CA LYS A 106 18.22 9.24 -5.64
C LYS A 106 18.52 10.69 -5.30
N SER A 107 17.61 11.62 -5.61
CA SER A 107 17.73 13.04 -5.28
C SER A 107 17.50 13.34 -3.81
N GLU A 108 16.58 12.60 -3.17
CA GLU A 108 16.22 12.74 -1.76
C GLU A 108 16.23 11.37 -1.07
N ARG A 109 17.33 11.09 -0.36
CA ARG A 109 17.58 9.79 0.29
C ARG A 109 16.65 9.49 1.46
N ARG A 110 15.90 10.46 1.96
CA ARG A 110 14.89 10.24 3.00
C ARG A 110 13.64 9.55 2.45
N LEU A 111 13.44 9.55 1.13
CA LEU A 111 12.34 8.86 0.47
C LEU A 111 12.73 7.43 0.09
N MET A 112 11.86 6.50 0.40
CA MET A 112 12.06 5.06 0.14
C MET A 112 10.87 4.56 -0.70
N PRO A 113 11.00 4.47 -2.02
CA PRO A 113 9.86 4.17 -2.87
C PRO A 113 9.48 2.69 -2.84
N LEU A 114 8.17 2.42 -2.89
CA LEU A 114 7.59 1.14 -3.27
C LEU A 114 7.21 1.17 -4.75
N ALA A 115 7.53 0.11 -5.46
CA ALA A 115 7.26 0.03 -6.89
C ALA A 115 5.77 -0.11 -7.20
N SER A 116 5.36 0.36 -8.38
CA SER A 116 4.11 0.00 -9.02
C SER A 116 4.31 -1.25 -9.89
N VAL A 117 3.30 -2.13 -9.94
CA VAL A 117 3.33 -3.36 -10.75
C VAL A 117 2.00 -3.55 -11.48
N PRO A 118 1.99 -4.07 -12.72
CA PRO A 118 0.78 -4.21 -13.53
C PRO A 118 -0.02 -5.47 -13.12
N LEU A 119 -0.79 -5.39 -12.01
CA LEU A 119 -1.52 -6.54 -11.46
C LEU A 119 -2.64 -7.09 -12.35
N GLN A 120 -3.04 -6.39 -13.40
CA GLN A 120 -3.94 -6.94 -14.41
C GLN A 120 -3.37 -8.16 -15.15
N ASP A 121 -2.03 -8.40 -15.05
CA ASP A 121 -1.32 -9.56 -15.60
C ASP A 121 -0.26 -10.04 -14.62
N GLY A 122 -0.45 -11.20 -13.99
CA GLY A 122 0.42 -11.73 -12.96
C GLY A 122 1.85 -12.04 -13.41
N ALA A 123 2.05 -12.45 -14.68
CA ALA A 123 3.38 -12.73 -15.22
C ALA A 123 4.17 -11.43 -15.45
N ARG A 124 3.52 -10.39 -15.98
CA ARG A 124 4.11 -9.06 -16.14
C ARG A 124 4.39 -8.41 -14.80
N ALA A 125 3.46 -8.52 -13.85
CA ALA A 125 3.65 -8.03 -12.49
C ALA A 125 4.86 -8.68 -11.80
N ALA A 126 5.05 -10.00 -11.97
CA ALA A 126 6.22 -10.73 -11.49
C ALA A 126 7.53 -10.19 -12.10
N ALA A 127 7.56 -9.98 -13.41
CA ALA A 127 8.74 -9.46 -14.10
C ALA A 127 9.08 -8.04 -13.66
N VAL A 128 8.09 -7.16 -13.53
CA VAL A 128 8.28 -5.78 -13.04
C VAL A 128 8.74 -5.78 -11.59
N LEU A 129 8.15 -6.59 -10.71
CA LEU A 129 8.56 -6.69 -9.30
C LEU A 129 10.02 -7.13 -9.18
N LYS A 130 10.43 -8.20 -9.89
CA LYS A 130 11.82 -8.67 -9.87
C LYS A 130 12.80 -7.59 -10.36
N SER A 131 12.46 -6.89 -11.45
CA SER A 131 13.27 -5.77 -11.95
C SER A 131 13.36 -4.61 -10.94
N ALA A 132 12.25 -4.26 -10.28
CA ALA A 132 12.22 -3.20 -9.29
C ALA A 132 13.07 -3.55 -8.06
N VAL A 133 12.96 -4.78 -7.54
CA VAL A 133 13.76 -5.24 -6.41
C VAL A 133 15.25 -5.23 -6.76
N ALA A 134 15.62 -5.67 -7.97
CA ALA A 134 17.00 -5.59 -8.46
C ALA A 134 17.52 -4.14 -8.59
N ALA A 135 16.63 -3.18 -8.88
CA ALA A 135 16.95 -1.75 -8.94
C ALA A 135 17.02 -1.06 -7.55
N GLY A 136 16.67 -1.79 -6.46
CA GLY A 136 16.79 -1.30 -5.09
C GLY A 136 15.46 -0.95 -4.41
N PHE A 137 14.30 -1.20 -5.03
CA PHE A 137 13.02 -1.09 -4.33
C PHE A 137 12.89 -2.20 -3.29
N PRO A 138 12.40 -1.90 -2.07
CA PRO A 138 12.16 -2.93 -1.05
C PRO A 138 10.97 -3.84 -1.38
N GLY A 139 10.11 -3.42 -2.31
CA GLY A 139 8.90 -4.14 -2.71
C GLY A 139 7.97 -3.27 -3.54
N ALA A 140 6.68 -3.56 -3.48
CA ALA A 140 5.66 -2.86 -4.26
C ALA A 140 4.44 -2.48 -3.41
N MET A 141 3.74 -1.40 -3.81
CA MET A 141 2.40 -1.09 -3.36
C MET A 141 1.39 -1.55 -4.42
N ILE A 142 0.37 -2.27 -4.00
CA ILE A 142 -0.67 -2.84 -4.87
C ILE A 142 -2.06 -2.49 -4.36
N SER A 143 -3.06 -2.51 -5.26
CA SER A 143 -4.47 -2.40 -4.85
C SER A 143 -5.04 -3.76 -4.44
N THR A 144 -6.12 -3.70 -3.67
CA THR A 144 -7.00 -4.84 -3.35
C THR A 144 -7.74 -5.41 -4.55
N LEU A 145 -7.94 -4.60 -5.61
CA LEU A 145 -8.72 -4.92 -6.80
C LEU A 145 -7.83 -4.92 -8.06
N PRO A 146 -7.13 -6.02 -8.36
CA PRO A 146 -6.14 -6.08 -9.44
C PRO A 146 -6.69 -5.86 -10.87
N ARG A 147 -7.99 -6.02 -11.05
CA ARG A 147 -8.71 -5.82 -12.34
C ARG A 147 -10.05 -5.13 -12.16
N GLY A 148 -10.13 -4.22 -11.17
CA GLY A 148 -11.36 -3.52 -10.84
C GLY A 148 -12.33 -4.34 -9.98
N ILE A 149 -13.55 -3.83 -9.84
CA ILE A 149 -14.58 -4.36 -8.93
C ILE A 149 -14.85 -5.84 -9.19
N GLY A 150 -14.86 -6.63 -8.12
CA GLY A 150 -15.10 -8.08 -8.15
C GLY A 150 -13.85 -8.93 -8.40
N SER A 151 -12.71 -8.33 -8.74
CA SER A 151 -11.45 -9.07 -8.83
C SER A 151 -10.86 -9.36 -7.45
N VAL A 152 -9.97 -10.35 -7.37
CA VAL A 152 -9.43 -10.85 -6.11
C VAL A 152 -7.93 -11.09 -6.20
N LEU A 153 -7.23 -10.89 -5.07
CA LEU A 153 -5.78 -11.05 -4.99
C LEU A 153 -5.31 -12.52 -4.94
N ASP A 154 -6.21 -13.44 -4.59
CA ASP A 154 -5.99 -14.88 -4.57
C ASP A 154 -6.37 -15.59 -5.88
N ALA A 155 -6.53 -14.85 -6.98
CA ALA A 155 -6.76 -15.43 -8.29
C ALA A 155 -5.52 -16.18 -8.78
N ALA A 156 -5.71 -17.38 -9.35
CA ALA A 156 -4.62 -18.29 -9.76
C ALA A 156 -3.66 -17.68 -10.79
N ASP A 157 -4.13 -16.79 -11.63
CA ASP A 157 -3.31 -16.07 -12.60
C ASP A 157 -2.39 -15.00 -11.99
N LEU A 158 -2.57 -14.69 -10.68
CA LEU A 158 -1.65 -13.88 -9.89
C LEU A 158 -0.57 -14.71 -9.14
N ASP A 159 -0.63 -16.03 -9.17
CA ASP A 159 0.39 -16.90 -8.55
C ASP A 159 1.82 -16.57 -9.02
N PRO A 160 2.11 -16.21 -10.30
CA PRO A 160 3.44 -15.76 -10.70
C PRO A 160 3.94 -14.52 -9.94
N PHE A 161 3.04 -13.55 -9.68
CA PHE A 161 3.37 -12.36 -8.88
C PHE A 161 3.70 -12.73 -7.43
N TRP A 162 2.86 -13.56 -6.78
CA TRP A 162 3.08 -14.00 -5.41
C TRP A 162 4.35 -14.84 -5.28
N THR A 163 4.64 -15.70 -6.27
CA THR A 163 5.91 -16.45 -6.34
C THR A 163 7.10 -15.51 -6.42
N ALA A 164 7.05 -14.48 -7.27
CA ALA A 164 8.12 -13.49 -7.36
C ALA A 164 8.30 -12.69 -6.07
N ALA A 165 7.20 -12.35 -5.38
CA ALA A 165 7.25 -11.69 -4.09
C ALA A 165 7.91 -12.57 -3.01
N ASP A 166 7.61 -13.87 -2.99
CA ASP A 166 8.21 -14.84 -2.08
C ASP A 166 9.70 -15.05 -2.37
N GLU A 167 10.07 -15.27 -3.63
CA GLU A 167 11.47 -15.48 -4.06
C GLU A 167 12.36 -14.30 -3.71
N THR A 168 11.88 -13.08 -3.88
CA THR A 168 12.63 -11.85 -3.61
C THR A 168 12.57 -11.41 -2.15
N GLY A 169 11.62 -11.94 -1.37
CA GLY A 169 11.32 -11.48 -0.02
C GLY A 169 10.82 -10.02 0.01
N ALA A 170 10.12 -9.61 -1.05
CA ALA A 170 9.64 -8.25 -1.23
C ALA A 170 8.57 -7.87 -0.20
N VAL A 171 8.53 -6.59 0.17
CA VAL A 171 7.41 -6.01 0.92
C VAL A 171 6.27 -5.74 -0.05
N ILE A 172 5.11 -6.32 0.21
CA ILE A 172 3.89 -6.11 -0.59
C ILE A 172 2.89 -5.33 0.25
N HIS A 173 2.82 -4.03 0.01
CA HIS A 173 1.87 -3.14 0.65
C HIS A 173 0.53 -3.24 -0.08
N ILE A 174 -0.47 -3.86 0.54
CA ILE A 174 -1.83 -4.01 0.01
C ILE A 174 -2.64 -2.78 0.41
N HIS A 175 -2.76 -1.82 -0.50
CA HIS A 175 -3.52 -0.59 -0.28
C HIS A 175 -4.97 -0.76 -0.77
N PRO A 176 -5.99 -0.37 0.02
CA PRO A 176 -7.39 -0.46 -0.40
C PRO A 176 -7.68 0.39 -1.63
N SER A 177 -8.60 -0.09 -2.48
CA SER A 177 -9.10 0.68 -3.61
C SER A 177 -9.95 1.87 -3.15
N TYR A 178 -10.01 2.95 -3.95
CA TYR A 178 -10.87 4.08 -3.63
C TYR A 178 -12.35 3.75 -3.78
N ASP A 179 -12.71 3.00 -4.81
CA ASP A 179 -14.08 2.55 -5.08
C ASP A 179 -14.08 1.02 -5.20
N ALA A 180 -14.67 0.38 -4.21
CA ALA A 180 -14.89 -1.07 -4.18
C ALA A 180 -16.29 -1.48 -4.66
N GLY A 181 -17.09 -0.54 -5.19
CA GLY A 181 -18.40 -0.77 -5.78
C GLY A 181 -19.58 -0.82 -4.81
N ASP A 182 -19.38 -0.58 -3.51
CA ASP A 182 -20.48 -0.48 -2.55
C ASP A 182 -21.05 0.93 -2.54
N THR A 183 -22.18 1.10 -3.21
CA THR A 183 -22.86 2.41 -3.32
C THR A 183 -23.41 2.95 -1.99
N ARG A 184 -23.54 2.13 -0.96
CA ARG A 184 -24.01 2.54 0.38
C ARG A 184 -23.01 3.43 1.13
N VAL A 185 -21.75 3.48 0.68
CA VAL A 185 -20.70 4.31 1.29
C VAL A 185 -20.47 5.63 0.55
N ASN A 186 -21.28 5.97 -0.45
CA ASN A 186 -21.06 7.16 -1.27
C ASN A 186 -21.39 8.48 -0.53
N ASP A 187 -22.17 8.42 0.53
CA ASP A 187 -22.56 9.58 1.33
C ASP A 187 -21.72 9.67 2.62
N TYR A 188 -21.77 10.84 3.28
CA TYR A 188 -21.19 11.10 4.61
C TYR A 188 -19.67 10.85 4.71
N GLY A 189 -18.94 10.83 3.60
CA GLY A 189 -17.51 10.51 3.60
C GLY A 189 -17.20 9.03 3.91
N LEU A 190 -18.21 8.15 3.90
CA LEU A 190 -18.06 6.74 4.29
C LEU A 190 -17.19 5.94 3.32
N ALA A 191 -17.07 6.34 2.06
CA ALA A 191 -16.15 5.69 1.12
C ALA A 191 -14.72 5.66 1.69
N ASN A 192 -14.29 6.75 2.33
CA ASN A 192 -12.97 6.85 2.94
C ASN A 192 -12.91 6.25 4.34
N ALA A 193 -13.93 6.51 5.17
CA ALA A 193 -13.93 6.09 6.59
C ALA A 193 -14.23 4.58 6.77
N VAL A 194 -15.03 3.97 5.89
CA VAL A 194 -15.54 2.60 6.02
C VAL A 194 -15.27 1.76 4.78
N GLY A 195 -15.59 2.29 3.59
CA GLY A 195 -15.56 1.52 2.34
C GLY A 195 -14.18 0.93 2.04
N ARG A 196 -13.12 1.71 2.19
CA ARG A 196 -11.73 1.27 2.01
C ARG A 196 -11.33 0.17 2.99
N ILE A 197 -11.68 0.32 4.26
CA ILE A 197 -11.38 -0.70 5.27
C ILE A 197 -12.15 -1.99 4.96
N SER A 198 -13.43 -1.87 4.60
CA SER A 198 -14.27 -3.03 4.24
C SER A 198 -13.72 -3.80 3.04
N ASP A 199 -13.25 -3.10 2.02
CA ASP A 199 -12.60 -3.68 0.85
C ASP A 199 -11.32 -4.44 1.24
N ALA A 200 -10.45 -3.81 2.02
CA ALA A 200 -9.23 -4.44 2.52
C ALA A 200 -9.52 -5.66 3.42
N ILE A 201 -10.56 -5.61 4.26
CA ILE A 201 -11.01 -6.77 5.06
C ILE A 201 -11.30 -7.96 4.13
N VAL A 202 -12.10 -7.75 3.09
CA VAL A 202 -12.50 -8.83 2.17
C VAL A 202 -11.28 -9.37 1.42
N ALA A 203 -10.47 -8.49 0.83
CA ALA A 203 -9.31 -8.89 0.03
C ALA A 203 -8.30 -9.69 0.86
N VAL A 204 -7.97 -9.22 2.07
CA VAL A 204 -6.98 -9.89 2.92
C VAL A 204 -7.55 -11.14 3.59
N ALA A 205 -8.81 -11.13 4.04
CA ALA A 205 -9.46 -12.33 4.57
C ALA A 205 -9.47 -13.49 3.55
N ARG A 206 -9.61 -13.18 2.25
CA ARG A 206 -9.47 -14.17 1.17
C ARG A 206 -8.06 -14.73 1.11
N LEU A 207 -7.02 -13.89 1.17
CA LEU A 207 -5.61 -14.35 1.20
C LEU A 207 -5.30 -15.22 2.41
N LEU A 208 -5.90 -14.92 3.58
CA LEU A 208 -5.79 -15.77 4.77
C LEU A 208 -6.45 -17.13 4.52
N ALA A 209 -7.72 -17.13 4.10
CA ALA A 209 -8.53 -18.35 3.95
C ALA A 209 -8.05 -19.26 2.82
N SER A 210 -7.56 -18.69 1.71
CA SER A 210 -7.00 -19.44 0.57
C SER A 210 -5.60 -20.02 0.84
N GLY A 211 -4.96 -19.63 1.95
CA GLY A 211 -3.61 -20.05 2.31
C GLY A 211 -2.49 -19.35 1.55
N HIS A 212 -2.76 -18.26 0.83
CA HIS A 212 -1.72 -17.50 0.11
C HIS A 212 -0.65 -16.97 1.06
N VAL A 213 -1.04 -16.39 2.20
CA VAL A 213 -0.11 -15.84 3.19
C VAL A 213 0.85 -16.91 3.72
N THR A 214 0.35 -18.12 3.99
CA THR A 214 1.16 -19.23 4.48
C THR A 214 1.95 -19.94 3.40
N ARG A 215 1.50 -19.90 2.14
CA ARG A 215 2.22 -20.43 0.97
C ARG A 215 3.41 -19.55 0.60
N TYR A 216 3.23 -18.24 0.61
CA TYR A 216 4.24 -17.27 0.20
C TYR A 216 4.86 -16.54 1.41
N ARG A 217 5.41 -17.31 2.36
CA ARG A 217 5.88 -16.83 3.69
C ARG A 217 7.04 -15.84 3.67
N LYS A 218 7.84 -15.83 2.60
CA LYS A 218 8.98 -14.92 2.47
C LYS A 218 8.55 -13.54 1.97
N ALA A 219 7.44 -13.46 1.25
CA ALA A 219 6.80 -12.18 0.94
C ALA A 219 6.38 -11.49 2.25
N LYS A 220 6.70 -10.20 2.37
CA LYS A 220 6.38 -9.41 3.57
C LYS A 220 5.09 -8.66 3.32
N ILE A 221 3.95 -9.33 3.57
CA ILE A 221 2.63 -8.76 3.30
C ILE A 221 2.31 -7.70 4.35
N PHE A 222 2.20 -6.46 3.91
CA PHE A 222 1.88 -5.29 4.71
C PHE A 222 0.47 -4.81 4.39
N VAL A 223 -0.40 -4.79 5.40
CA VAL A 223 -1.80 -4.38 5.31
C VAL A 223 -2.00 -3.19 6.25
N PRO A 224 -2.34 -2.00 5.75
CA PRO A 224 -2.45 -0.81 6.58
C PRO A 224 -3.66 -0.82 7.52
N MET A 225 -3.78 0.22 8.32
CA MET A 225 -4.92 0.48 9.22
C MET A 225 -5.19 -0.68 10.19
N GLY A 226 -4.14 -1.10 10.95
CA GLY A 226 -4.25 -2.18 11.92
C GLY A 226 -4.63 -3.53 11.27
N ALA A 227 -4.01 -3.87 10.13
CA ALA A 227 -4.34 -5.03 9.31
C ALA A 227 -5.82 -5.02 8.90
N ALA A 228 -6.31 -3.83 8.48
CA ALA A 228 -7.70 -3.58 8.10
C ALA A 228 -8.73 -4.02 9.17
N GLY A 229 -8.36 -4.01 10.45
CA GLY A 229 -9.24 -4.47 11.54
C GLY A 229 -9.46 -5.99 11.60
N LEU A 230 -8.77 -6.80 10.81
CA LEU A 230 -8.85 -8.27 10.86
C LEU A 230 -8.54 -8.88 12.23
N PRO A 231 -7.65 -8.31 13.07
CA PRO A 231 -7.46 -8.78 14.44
C PRO A 231 -8.74 -8.81 15.27
N PHE A 232 -9.65 -7.84 15.07
CA PHE A 232 -10.97 -7.84 15.72
C PHE A 232 -11.85 -9.01 15.25
N LEU A 233 -11.71 -9.43 14.00
CA LEU A 233 -12.49 -10.51 13.39
C LEU A 233 -11.88 -11.90 13.62
N LEU A 234 -10.68 -12.00 14.21
CA LEU A 234 -9.92 -13.25 14.29
C LEU A 234 -10.73 -14.40 14.91
N GLY A 235 -11.46 -14.14 16.01
CA GLY A 235 -12.31 -15.16 16.65
C GLY A 235 -13.38 -15.73 15.71
N ARG A 236 -14.02 -14.85 14.92
CA ARG A 236 -15.00 -15.26 13.92
C ARG A 236 -14.37 -16.01 12.74
N LEU A 237 -13.22 -15.58 12.27
CA LEU A 237 -12.46 -16.27 11.22
C LEU A 237 -12.03 -17.67 11.66
N LYS A 238 -11.53 -17.83 12.89
CA LYS A 238 -11.21 -19.15 13.49
C LYS A 238 -12.44 -20.05 13.55
N ARG A 239 -13.58 -19.52 14.00
CA ARG A 239 -14.83 -20.30 13.99
C ARG A 239 -15.22 -20.72 12.58
N ASN A 240 -15.11 -19.82 11.60
CA ASN A 240 -15.36 -20.16 10.19
C ASN A 240 -14.44 -21.28 9.69
N HIS A 241 -13.16 -21.23 10.01
CA HIS A 241 -12.19 -22.28 9.69
C HIS A 241 -12.61 -23.65 10.25
N THR A 242 -13.16 -23.71 11.48
CA THR A 242 -13.59 -24.98 12.09
C THR A 242 -14.85 -25.60 11.46
N ILE A 243 -15.69 -24.78 10.83
CA ILE A 243 -16.98 -25.24 10.24
C ILE A 243 -16.97 -25.31 8.72
N THR A 244 -15.93 -24.78 8.08
CA THR A 244 -15.78 -24.75 6.62
C THR A 244 -14.54 -25.57 6.24
N PRO A 245 -14.70 -26.77 5.69
CA PRO A 245 -13.56 -27.60 5.28
C PRO A 245 -12.69 -26.92 4.24
N LYS A 246 -11.39 -27.19 4.28
CA LYS A 246 -10.40 -26.81 3.25
C LYS A 246 -10.01 -25.32 3.21
N ILE A 247 -10.32 -24.51 4.20
CA ILE A 247 -9.72 -23.18 4.34
C ILE A 247 -8.51 -23.23 5.26
N ALA A 248 -7.51 -22.37 5.01
CA ALA A 248 -6.31 -22.30 5.84
C ALA A 248 -6.59 -21.71 7.24
N ASP A 249 -5.72 -21.97 8.22
CA ASP A 249 -5.84 -21.40 9.57
C ASP A 249 -5.60 -19.87 9.50
N PRO A 250 -6.62 -19.05 9.78
CA PRO A 250 -6.49 -17.61 9.74
C PRO A 250 -5.58 -17.05 10.85
N ALA A 251 -5.39 -17.77 11.96
CA ALA A 251 -4.53 -17.31 13.04
C ALA A 251 -3.05 -17.43 12.68
N GLU A 252 -2.65 -18.55 12.06
CA GLU A 252 -1.30 -18.73 11.52
C GLU A 252 -0.99 -17.66 10.47
N ALA A 253 -1.92 -17.43 9.54
CA ALA A 253 -1.75 -16.49 8.46
C ALA A 253 -1.71 -15.04 8.96
N LEU A 254 -2.59 -14.65 9.89
CA LEU A 254 -2.63 -13.28 10.45
C LEU A 254 -1.33 -12.93 11.17
N ALA A 255 -0.72 -13.89 11.88
CA ALA A 255 0.55 -13.69 12.58
C ALA A 255 1.74 -13.41 11.64
N LEU A 256 1.60 -13.63 10.34
CA LEU A 256 2.62 -13.34 9.32
C LEU A 256 2.46 -11.94 8.70
N LEU A 257 1.33 -11.28 8.90
CA LEU A 257 1.08 -9.95 8.34
C LEU A 257 1.84 -8.87 9.10
N TYR A 258 2.18 -7.81 8.41
CA TYR A 258 2.64 -6.54 8.96
C TYR A 258 1.56 -5.49 8.81
N THR A 259 1.55 -4.47 9.68
CA THR A 259 0.58 -3.38 9.63
C THR A 259 1.17 -2.07 10.11
N ASP A 260 0.38 -1.00 9.97
CA ASP A 260 0.73 0.32 10.51
C ASP A 260 -0.16 0.76 11.68
N SER A 261 0.19 1.93 12.20
CA SER A 261 -0.47 2.56 13.35
C SER A 261 -1.57 3.56 12.99
N ILE A 262 -2.03 3.61 11.72
CA ILE A 262 -3.05 4.57 11.27
C ILE A 262 -4.43 4.13 11.77
N LEU A 263 -4.71 4.42 13.04
CA LEU A 263 -5.92 3.98 13.75
C LEU A 263 -6.67 5.11 14.44
N HIS A 264 -6.03 6.29 14.58
CA HIS A 264 -6.58 7.49 15.22
C HIS A 264 -7.09 7.32 16.66
N ASP A 265 -6.93 6.12 17.26
CA ASP A 265 -7.28 5.82 18.65
C ASP A 265 -6.19 4.95 19.30
N PRO A 266 -5.52 5.42 20.38
CA PRO A 266 -4.46 4.67 21.05
C PRO A 266 -4.94 3.36 21.68
N ARG A 267 -6.24 3.24 21.99
CA ARG A 267 -6.82 1.98 22.50
C ARG A 267 -6.87 0.92 21.40
N ALA A 268 -7.22 1.35 20.16
CA ALA A 268 -7.20 0.47 19.00
C ALA A 268 -5.77 -0.02 18.71
N LEU A 269 -4.77 0.86 18.77
CA LEU A 269 -3.38 0.48 18.59
C LEU A 269 -2.92 -0.53 19.65
N ARG A 270 -3.28 -0.33 20.92
CA ARG A 270 -2.98 -1.28 21.99
C ARG A 270 -3.57 -2.66 21.72
N PHE A 271 -4.84 -2.71 21.31
CA PHE A 271 -5.52 -3.95 20.96
C PHE A 271 -4.81 -4.67 19.80
N ILE A 272 -4.42 -3.95 18.74
CA ILE A 272 -3.70 -4.54 17.61
C ILE A 272 -2.37 -5.14 18.08
N VAL A 273 -1.60 -4.41 18.90
CA VAL A 273 -0.33 -4.89 19.45
C VAL A 273 -0.52 -6.13 20.33
N GLU A 274 -1.60 -6.20 21.11
CA GLU A 274 -1.93 -7.38 21.94
C GLU A 274 -2.24 -8.62 21.09
N VAL A 275 -2.89 -8.44 19.93
CA VAL A 275 -3.33 -9.57 19.09
C VAL A 275 -2.23 -10.08 18.18
N ILE A 276 -1.48 -9.18 17.53
CA ILE A 276 -0.51 -9.57 16.48
C ILE A 276 0.96 -9.36 16.88
N GLY A 277 1.23 -8.67 17.98
CA GLY A 277 2.58 -8.35 18.44
C GLY A 277 3.14 -7.02 17.94
N ALA A 278 3.97 -6.38 18.77
CA ALA A 278 4.65 -5.13 18.41
C ALA A 278 5.71 -5.32 17.31
N ASP A 279 6.14 -6.53 17.06
CA ASP A 279 7.07 -6.91 15.99
C ASP A 279 6.38 -7.07 14.62
N ARG A 280 5.10 -6.70 14.54
CA ARG A 280 4.29 -6.69 13.32
C ARG A 280 3.68 -5.32 13.01
N VAL A 281 3.83 -4.35 13.91
CA VAL A 281 3.26 -3.01 13.78
C VAL A 281 4.37 -2.00 13.51
N MET A 282 4.13 -1.08 12.58
CA MET A 282 5.04 0.00 12.21
C MET A 282 4.31 1.34 12.27
N MET A 283 5.05 2.43 12.38
CA MET A 283 4.48 3.77 12.31
C MET A 283 4.12 4.12 10.86
N GLY A 284 2.90 4.61 10.62
CA GLY A 284 2.43 5.08 9.32
C GLY A 284 1.58 6.33 9.43
N SER A 285 1.54 7.15 8.36
CA SER A 285 0.80 8.41 8.33
C SER A 285 -0.28 8.51 7.25
N ASP A 286 -0.14 7.84 6.13
CA ASP A 286 -0.95 8.04 4.90
C ASP A 286 -0.78 9.44 4.29
N MET A 287 0.39 10.10 4.54
CA MET A 287 0.70 11.42 4.00
C MET A 287 0.72 11.39 2.44
N PRO A 288 0.05 12.31 1.72
CA PRO A 288 -0.44 13.61 2.18
C PRO A 288 -1.97 13.71 2.34
N PHE A 289 -2.66 12.62 2.57
CA PHE A 289 -4.12 12.62 2.59
C PHE A 289 -4.69 13.16 3.91
N PRO A 290 -5.81 13.94 3.85
CA PRO A 290 -6.42 14.50 5.08
C PRO A 290 -6.98 13.46 6.05
N ILE A 291 -7.27 12.23 5.59
CA ILE A 291 -7.70 11.12 6.44
C ILE A 291 -6.53 10.46 7.17
N GLY A 292 -5.30 10.77 6.77
CA GLY A 292 -4.09 10.23 7.37
C GLY A 292 -3.82 10.83 8.76
N ASP A 293 -2.71 10.43 9.36
CA ASP A 293 -2.27 10.91 10.67
C ASP A 293 -1.13 11.93 10.49
N GLU A 294 -1.43 13.20 10.76
CA GLU A 294 -0.44 14.29 10.62
C GLU A 294 0.67 14.23 11.68
N GLU A 295 0.44 13.52 12.80
CA GLU A 295 1.36 13.42 13.94
C GLU A 295 1.52 11.96 14.41
N PRO A 296 1.99 11.04 13.52
CA PRO A 296 1.87 9.59 13.71
C PRO A 296 2.60 9.03 14.95
N ALA A 297 3.55 9.76 15.52
CA ALA A 297 4.20 9.38 16.76
C ALA A 297 3.29 9.58 18.00
N LYS A 298 2.31 10.48 17.94
CA LYS A 298 1.44 10.80 19.10
C LYS A 298 0.56 9.62 19.52
N ILE A 299 -0.04 8.91 18.56
CA ILE A 299 -0.87 7.75 18.88
C ILE A 299 -0.06 6.65 19.53
N ILE A 300 1.20 6.43 19.10
CA ILE A 300 2.10 5.42 19.66
C ILE A 300 2.48 5.80 21.09
N ALA A 301 2.84 7.07 21.33
CA ALA A 301 3.16 7.56 22.67
C ALA A 301 1.97 7.45 23.65
N ALA A 302 0.73 7.68 23.15
CA ALA A 302 -0.49 7.61 23.95
C ALA A 302 -1.01 6.18 24.19
N ALA A 303 -0.52 5.19 23.47
CA ALA A 303 -1.02 3.81 23.56
C ALA A 303 -0.60 3.08 24.86
N GLY A 304 0.30 3.64 25.67
CA GLY A 304 0.75 3.01 26.92
C GLY A 304 1.53 1.72 26.71
N LEU A 305 2.24 1.60 25.60
CA LEU A 305 3.06 0.44 25.25
C LEU A 305 4.40 0.46 26.00
N LYS A 306 5.04 -0.68 26.13
CA LYS A 306 6.40 -0.79 26.71
C LYS A 306 7.42 -0.04 25.83
N PRO A 307 8.50 0.50 26.42
CA PRO A 307 9.51 1.26 25.64
C PRO A 307 10.08 0.50 24.43
N ASP A 308 10.35 -0.80 24.57
CA ASP A 308 10.88 -1.63 23.48
C ASP A 308 9.85 -1.77 22.33
N ALA A 309 8.57 -1.87 22.65
CA ALA A 309 7.50 -1.91 21.65
C ALA A 309 7.40 -0.56 20.94
N VAL A 310 7.47 0.56 21.65
CA VAL A 310 7.50 1.90 21.05
C VAL A 310 8.69 2.04 20.12
N ALA A 311 9.90 1.66 20.54
CA ALA A 311 11.11 1.73 19.71
C ALA A 311 11.00 0.82 18.47
N SER A 312 10.40 -0.36 18.60
CA SER A 312 10.13 -1.25 17.47
C SER A 312 9.19 -0.61 16.47
N ILE A 313 8.05 -0.10 16.93
CA ILE A 313 6.97 0.46 16.08
C ILE A 313 7.42 1.74 15.37
N THR A 314 8.14 2.64 16.07
CA THR A 314 8.55 3.93 15.51
C THR A 314 9.63 3.82 14.45
N GLY A 315 10.36 2.68 14.38
CA GLY A 315 11.37 2.51 13.33
C GLY A 315 12.17 1.22 13.35
N GLY A 316 12.35 0.58 14.50
CA GLY A 316 13.21 -0.60 14.62
C GLY A 316 12.77 -1.77 13.75
N LEU A 317 11.47 -2.02 13.62
CA LEU A 317 10.92 -3.02 12.72
C LEU A 317 11.07 -2.60 11.24
N ALA A 318 10.74 -1.34 10.93
CA ALA A 318 10.84 -0.81 9.58
C ALA A 318 12.27 -0.84 9.04
N GLN A 319 13.28 -0.53 9.87
CA GLN A 319 14.69 -0.65 9.48
C GLN A 319 15.03 -2.04 8.95
N LYS A 320 14.57 -3.08 9.67
CA LYS A 320 14.81 -4.48 9.27
C LYS A 320 14.03 -4.86 8.01
N LEU A 321 12.74 -4.48 7.95
CA LEU A 321 11.84 -4.88 6.89
C LEU A 321 12.22 -4.24 5.55
N PHE A 322 12.53 -2.94 5.57
CA PHE A 322 12.91 -2.16 4.39
C PHE A 322 14.42 -2.09 4.14
N ARG A 323 15.23 -2.80 4.94
CA ARG A 323 16.68 -2.92 4.80
C ARG A 323 17.38 -1.55 4.81
N VAL A 324 16.98 -0.68 5.74
CA VAL A 324 17.57 0.66 5.89
C VAL A 324 18.82 0.54 6.76
N GLY A 325 19.96 0.88 6.15
CA GLY A 325 21.26 0.98 6.83
C GLY A 325 21.52 2.38 7.37
#